data_fc4a1f5736ef5cce36c0fd3188ce8994
#
_entry.id   fc4a1f5736ef5cce36c0fd3188ce8994
#
_cell.length_a   1.000
_cell.length_b   1.000
_cell.length_c   1.000
_cell.angle_alpha   90.00
_cell.angle_beta   90.00
_cell.angle_gamma   90.00
#
_symmetry.space_group_name_H-M   'P 1'
#
loop_
_entity.id
_entity.type
_entity.pdbx_description
1 polymer ?
#
loop_
_entity_poly.entity_id
_entity_poly.type
_entity_poly.pdbx_seq_one_letter_code
_entity_poly.pdbx_strand_id
1 'polypeptide(L)'
;MRQAMSGGPTDDGAARTTAHARRIGAAIRSSHPVRGLARRSPFHRLDRRRLGPGAVVAQSLGSIAPAAASCTTPVLAISLSSGSGALWSALIALVVALLVAAAINVFTRRMAAPGSLYSFAAQGLNPAGAFLTGSALLLGYAGIAVMCLVASAGYIGGVVARSSPTGSGPGVTLVVFLLAVVAAVVAIIVRRGTSTTWALLLGVEVVSVIAVVAASIALLAVPGDHSSFGDVLTAAPPADSLGSAGLIGVFAGVIVCTSGFVGFESGAALGPETRRPFLVIPRVVRWTPIASGAVLVLATWAQVDGFSATGVDPAVTAVPMHDLLTARGLGDAWSIPLDLAVGCSFVACAIASVTALVRLLFAMGTEGVITRRFSLVHRRFRTPVVALSAGLALVVLVPIAALLLGVPQRMIAEVAVGTGVLGYMVAYVGVSVAAPRFLRRIGELSAASAAASVAAAAFLILMVTAYVGMQLSAGNGLAVLILAGVLSLAAVYFSLLRRHRPKRVQAIGVFDATSSEDVLQSAPAAPGASRT
;
A
#
# COMPACT_ATOMS: atom_id res chain seq x y z
N MET A 1 36.08 -7.09 56.11
CA MET A 1 36.18 -5.80 55.45
C MET A 1 35.35 -5.87 54.15
N ARG A 2 34.07 -5.47 54.22
CA ARG A 2 33.13 -5.39 53.09
C ARG A 2 33.05 -3.94 52.66
N GLN A 3 33.30 -3.64 51.39
CA GLN A 3 32.90 -2.38 50.79
C GLN A 3 32.10 -2.65 49.53
N ALA A 4 30.91 -2.09 49.53
CA ALA A 4 29.89 -2.16 48.52
C ALA A 4 30.31 -1.40 47.27
N MET A 5 29.98 -1.97 46.09
CA MET A 5 29.90 -1.23 44.82
C MET A 5 28.43 -1.12 44.46
N SER A 6 27.82 0.00 44.80
CA SER A 6 26.52 0.43 44.25
C SER A 6 26.78 1.38 43.08
N GLY A 7 26.81 0.86 41.86
CA GLY A 7 26.72 1.65 40.63
C GLY A 7 25.27 1.72 40.19
N GLY A 8 24.54 2.75 40.60
CA GLY A 8 23.23 3.06 40.05
C GLY A 8 23.33 3.56 38.60
N PRO A 9 22.32 3.36 37.75
CA PRO A 9 22.34 3.85 36.38
C PRO A 9 22.42 5.37 36.40
N THR A 10 23.41 5.89 35.67
CA THR A 10 23.74 7.31 35.62
C THR A 10 22.55 8.14 35.14
N ASP A 11 22.19 9.15 35.92
CA ASP A 11 21.15 10.18 35.74
C ASP A 11 21.24 10.92 34.38
N ASP A 12 22.38 10.80 33.71
CA ASP A 12 22.71 11.42 32.44
C ASP A 12 21.90 10.85 31.24
N GLY A 13 21.52 9.58 31.28
CA GLY A 13 20.70 8.94 30.24
C GLY A 13 19.25 9.43 30.29
N ALA A 14 18.69 9.58 31.45
CA ALA A 14 17.31 10.07 31.65
C ALA A 14 17.20 11.58 31.30
N ALA A 15 18.22 12.36 31.67
CA ALA A 15 18.29 13.78 31.32
C ALA A 15 18.45 14.01 29.82
N ARG A 16 19.24 13.21 29.12
CA ARG A 16 19.37 13.26 27.66
C ARG A 16 18.08 12.85 26.95
N THR A 17 17.39 11.82 27.41
CA THR A 17 16.12 11.36 26.84
C THR A 17 15.01 12.40 27.03
N THR A 18 14.94 13.06 28.19
CA THR A 18 13.97 14.14 28.45
C THR A 18 14.30 15.42 27.70
N ALA A 19 15.56 15.79 27.56
CA ALA A 19 16.01 16.92 26.74
C ALA A 19 15.73 16.68 25.24
N HIS A 20 15.93 15.45 24.77
CA HIS A 20 15.63 15.02 23.41
C HIS A 20 14.13 15.08 23.11
N ALA A 21 13.29 14.52 23.98
CA ALA A 21 11.83 14.60 23.89
C ALA A 21 11.31 16.05 23.90
N ARG A 22 11.92 16.94 24.70
CA ARG A 22 11.60 18.38 24.72
C ARG A 22 12.00 19.07 23.43
N ARG A 23 13.14 18.76 22.80
CA ARG A 23 13.59 19.31 21.52
C ARG A 23 12.68 18.87 20.38
N ILE A 24 12.28 17.59 20.32
CA ILE A 24 11.31 17.09 19.34
C ILE A 24 9.98 17.82 19.50
N GLY A 25 9.46 17.91 20.71
CA GLY A 25 8.22 18.63 21.02
C GLY A 25 8.29 20.12 20.70
N ALA A 26 9.45 20.77 20.84
CA ALA A 26 9.65 22.17 20.49
C ALA A 26 9.76 22.38 18.97
N ALA A 27 10.51 21.52 18.27
CA ALA A 27 10.66 21.60 16.81
C ALA A 27 9.33 21.29 16.08
N ILE A 28 8.54 20.36 16.61
CA ILE A 28 7.19 20.07 16.11
C ILE A 28 6.24 21.24 16.41
N ARG A 29 6.39 21.92 17.54
CA ARG A 29 5.59 23.12 17.92
C ARG A 29 5.94 24.36 17.13
N SER A 30 7.20 24.54 16.74
CA SER A 30 7.65 25.71 15.97
C SER A 30 7.17 25.68 14.51
N SER A 31 6.76 24.53 14.00
CA SER A 31 6.21 24.39 12.65
C SER A 31 4.71 24.71 12.56
N HIS A 32 4.00 24.65 13.70
CA HIS A 32 2.59 25.06 13.81
C HIS A 32 2.38 25.66 15.20
N PRO A 33 1.73 26.85 15.32
CA PRO A 33 1.42 27.43 16.62
C PRO A 33 0.31 26.60 17.28
N VAL A 34 0.65 25.44 17.80
CA VAL A 34 -0.26 24.68 18.67
C VAL A 34 -0.12 25.28 20.05
N ARG A 35 -1.07 26.14 20.41
CA ARG A 35 -1.34 26.54 21.78
C ARG A 35 -1.34 25.32 22.67
N GLY A 36 -0.64 25.36 23.79
CA GLY A 36 -0.46 24.40 24.89
C GLY A 36 -1.16 23.04 24.77
N LEU A 37 -0.64 22.00 25.40
CA LEU A 37 -1.16 20.61 25.34
C LEU A 37 -2.67 20.60 25.10
N ALA A 38 -3.07 20.32 23.87
CA ALA A 38 -4.47 20.35 23.47
C ALA A 38 -5.19 19.34 24.38
N ARG A 39 -6.15 19.80 25.18
CA ARG A 39 -6.95 18.95 26.06
C ARG A 39 -7.65 17.82 25.32
N ARG A 40 -7.83 17.92 23.99
CA ARG A 40 -8.43 16.88 23.12
C ARG A 40 -7.69 16.79 21.81
N SER A 41 -7.39 15.57 21.38
CA SER A 41 -6.87 15.30 20.04
C SER A 41 -7.83 15.78 18.95
N PRO A 42 -7.31 16.31 17.80
CA PRO A 42 -8.15 16.64 16.63
C PRO A 42 -8.95 15.42 16.13
N PHE A 43 -8.51 14.21 16.45
CA PHE A 43 -9.13 12.95 16.05
C PHE A 43 -9.96 12.28 17.16
N HIS A 44 -10.40 13.02 18.18
CA HIS A 44 -11.21 12.50 19.30
C HIS A 44 -12.52 11.80 18.88
N ARG A 45 -12.97 11.98 17.65
CA ARG A 45 -14.16 11.33 17.09
C ARG A 45 -13.90 9.91 16.61
N LEU A 46 -12.64 9.50 16.41
CA LEU A 46 -12.23 8.14 16.10
C LEU A 46 -12.05 7.32 17.39
N ASP A 47 -12.05 5.99 17.26
CA ASP A 47 -11.79 5.08 18.39
C ASP A 47 -10.29 5.02 18.71
N ARG A 48 -9.77 6.06 19.39
CA ARG A 48 -8.35 6.22 19.68
C ARG A 48 -7.81 5.07 20.54
N ARG A 49 -6.59 4.59 20.19
CA ARG A 49 -5.77 3.63 20.97
C ARG A 49 -6.47 2.30 21.29
N ARG A 50 -7.44 1.86 20.47
CA ARG A 50 -8.18 0.60 20.67
C ARG A 50 -7.68 -0.56 19.82
N LEU A 51 -7.11 -0.29 18.64
CA LEU A 51 -6.69 -1.31 17.70
C LEU A 51 -5.40 -2.00 18.15
N GLY A 52 -5.39 -3.32 18.10
CA GLY A 52 -4.22 -4.14 18.33
C GLY A 52 -3.28 -4.19 17.11
N PRO A 53 -2.08 -4.79 17.25
CA PRO A 53 -1.12 -4.92 16.16
C PRO A 53 -1.68 -5.67 14.93
N GLY A 54 -2.52 -6.68 15.14
CA GLY A 54 -3.15 -7.47 14.07
C GLY A 54 -3.96 -6.64 13.10
N ALA A 55 -4.63 -5.58 13.55
CA ALA A 55 -5.38 -4.68 12.67
C ALA A 55 -4.46 -3.89 11.72
N VAL A 56 -3.30 -3.45 12.21
CA VAL A 56 -2.31 -2.73 11.39
C VAL A 56 -1.66 -3.67 10.38
N VAL A 57 -1.34 -4.90 10.80
CA VAL A 57 -0.82 -5.96 9.91
C VAL A 57 -1.84 -6.30 8.84
N ALA A 58 -3.11 -6.54 9.21
CA ALA A 58 -4.19 -6.85 8.28
C ALA A 58 -4.40 -5.74 7.24
N GLN A 59 -4.34 -4.47 7.68
CA GLN A 59 -4.45 -3.32 6.78
C GLN A 59 -3.28 -3.26 5.80
N SER A 60 -2.04 -3.41 6.27
CA SER A 60 -0.85 -3.33 5.43
C SER A 60 -0.72 -4.53 4.48
N LEU A 61 -0.94 -5.76 4.98
CA LEU A 61 -0.93 -6.97 4.14
C LEU A 61 -2.08 -6.95 3.13
N GLY A 62 -3.30 -6.66 3.59
CA GLY A 62 -4.45 -6.57 2.69
C GLY A 62 -4.26 -5.53 1.58
N SER A 63 -3.61 -4.38 1.85
CA SER A 63 -3.36 -3.38 0.81
C SER A 63 -2.33 -3.82 -0.25
N ILE A 64 -1.37 -4.67 0.10
CA ILE A 64 -0.42 -5.27 -0.85
C ILE A 64 -1.10 -6.41 -1.62
N ALA A 65 -1.95 -7.20 -0.94
CA ALA A 65 -2.49 -8.46 -1.45
C ALA A 65 -1.37 -9.40 -1.97
N PRO A 66 -0.44 -9.85 -1.11
CA PRO A 66 0.74 -10.58 -1.55
C PRO A 66 0.41 -11.85 -2.34
N ALA A 67 -0.72 -12.51 -2.06
CA ALA A 67 -1.17 -13.66 -2.83
C ALA A 67 -1.55 -13.26 -4.27
N ALA A 68 -2.41 -12.25 -4.42
CA ALA A 68 -2.83 -11.77 -5.74
C ALA A 68 -1.66 -11.20 -6.54
N ALA A 69 -0.82 -10.36 -5.90
CA ALA A 69 0.35 -9.78 -6.53
C ALA A 69 1.34 -10.86 -7.00
N SER A 70 1.59 -11.89 -6.20
CA SER A 70 2.53 -12.97 -6.54
C SER A 70 2.02 -13.90 -7.64
N CYS A 71 0.72 -13.98 -7.88
CA CYS A 71 0.17 -14.72 -9.01
C CYS A 71 0.17 -13.93 -10.31
N THR A 72 0.01 -12.60 -10.26
CA THR A 72 -0.24 -11.79 -11.47
C THR A 72 0.95 -10.94 -11.90
N THR A 73 1.78 -10.49 -10.97
CA THR A 73 2.91 -9.59 -11.27
C THR A 73 4.07 -10.29 -11.98
N PRO A 74 4.49 -11.51 -11.60
CA PRO A 74 5.65 -12.17 -12.20
C PRO A 74 5.51 -12.40 -13.70
N VAL A 75 4.33 -12.80 -14.18
CA VAL A 75 4.12 -13.06 -15.62
C VAL A 75 4.41 -11.83 -16.49
N LEU A 76 4.00 -10.65 -16.01
CA LEU A 76 4.27 -9.39 -16.72
C LEU A 76 5.78 -9.05 -16.68
N ALA A 77 6.46 -9.34 -15.56
CA ALA A 77 7.89 -9.16 -15.48
C ALA A 77 8.64 -10.16 -16.38
N ILE A 78 8.18 -11.41 -16.46
CA ILE A 78 8.75 -12.46 -17.33
C ILE A 78 8.60 -12.06 -18.80
N SER A 79 7.43 -11.58 -19.23
CA SER A 79 7.20 -11.15 -20.61
C SER A 79 8.04 -9.93 -21.02
N LEU A 80 8.38 -9.06 -20.07
CA LEU A 80 9.18 -7.85 -20.33
C LEU A 80 10.69 -8.08 -20.25
N SER A 81 11.16 -9.03 -19.43
CA SER A 81 12.57 -9.20 -19.07
C SER A 81 13.19 -10.53 -19.51
N SER A 82 12.54 -11.24 -20.42
CA SER A 82 13.03 -12.53 -20.98
C SER A 82 13.35 -13.59 -19.92
N GLY A 83 12.39 -13.84 -19.02
CA GLY A 83 12.44 -14.96 -18.07
C GLY A 83 13.32 -14.68 -16.84
N SER A 84 14.60 -15.03 -16.87
CA SER A 84 15.51 -14.91 -15.71
C SER A 84 15.61 -13.47 -15.15
N GLY A 85 15.49 -12.47 -16.00
CA GLY A 85 15.46 -11.06 -15.60
C GLY A 85 14.32 -10.70 -14.66
N ALA A 86 13.21 -11.47 -14.66
CA ALA A 86 12.07 -11.24 -13.76
C ALA A 86 12.43 -11.48 -12.28
N LEU A 87 13.31 -12.45 -11.99
CA LEU A 87 13.76 -12.70 -10.61
C LEU A 87 14.59 -11.51 -10.08
N TRP A 88 15.50 -10.97 -10.91
CA TRP A 88 16.23 -9.74 -10.58
C TRP A 88 15.28 -8.55 -10.40
N SER A 89 14.27 -8.44 -11.26
CA SER A 89 13.25 -7.40 -11.15
C SER A 89 12.51 -7.45 -9.81
N ALA A 90 12.12 -8.63 -9.34
CA ALA A 90 11.46 -8.83 -8.04
C ALA A 90 12.37 -8.48 -6.87
N LEU A 91 13.65 -8.89 -6.91
CA LEU A 91 14.63 -8.59 -5.87
C LEU A 91 14.94 -7.09 -5.78
N ILE A 92 15.14 -6.43 -6.92
CA ILE A 92 15.38 -4.97 -6.96
C ILE A 92 14.15 -4.21 -6.46
N ALA A 93 12.94 -4.61 -6.87
CA ALA A 93 11.70 -4.00 -6.40
C ALA A 93 11.53 -4.13 -4.88
N LEU A 94 11.92 -5.27 -4.28
CA LEU A 94 11.95 -5.46 -2.83
C LEU A 94 12.91 -4.47 -2.17
N VAL A 95 14.12 -4.28 -2.71
CA VAL A 95 15.09 -3.31 -2.19
C VAL A 95 14.51 -1.89 -2.24
N VAL A 96 13.87 -1.51 -3.35
CA VAL A 96 13.19 -0.20 -3.48
C VAL A 96 12.10 -0.05 -2.42
N ALA A 97 11.26 -1.05 -2.23
CA ALA A 97 10.20 -1.03 -1.21
C ALA A 97 10.79 -0.86 0.20
N LEU A 98 11.93 -1.48 0.51
CA LEU A 98 12.62 -1.32 1.80
C LEU A 98 13.24 0.07 1.97
N LEU A 99 13.78 0.68 0.92
CA LEU A 99 14.25 2.07 0.96
C LEU A 99 13.11 3.05 1.22
N VAL A 100 11.96 2.84 0.57
CA VAL A 100 10.74 3.62 0.81
C VAL A 100 10.23 3.40 2.24
N ALA A 101 10.23 2.16 2.72
CA ALA A 101 9.85 1.83 4.09
C ALA A 101 10.76 2.53 5.12
N ALA A 102 12.06 2.62 4.84
CA ALA A 102 13.01 3.35 5.69
C ALA A 102 12.67 4.86 5.74
N ALA A 103 12.35 5.48 4.61
CA ALA A 103 11.94 6.88 4.55
C ALA A 103 10.61 7.14 5.29
N ILE A 104 9.61 6.26 5.14
CA ILE A 104 8.33 6.34 5.85
C ILE A 104 8.54 6.16 7.35
N ASN A 105 9.43 5.27 7.76
CA ASN A 105 9.72 4.99 9.17
C ASN A 105 10.39 6.16 9.91
N VAL A 106 10.97 7.12 9.20
CA VAL A 106 11.39 8.40 9.79
C VAL A 106 10.20 9.08 10.49
N PHE A 107 9.02 9.03 9.89
CA PHE A 107 7.81 9.68 10.40
C PHE A 107 7.03 8.78 11.36
N THR A 108 6.81 7.50 11.03
CA THR A 108 5.96 6.60 11.82
C THR A 108 6.47 6.36 13.23
N ARG A 109 7.78 6.50 13.45
CA ARG A 109 8.40 6.45 14.80
C ARG A 109 8.10 7.69 15.64
N ARG A 110 7.62 8.78 15.05
CA ARG A 110 7.50 10.10 15.71
C ARG A 110 6.11 10.68 15.67
N MET A 111 5.27 10.24 14.75
CA MET A 111 3.92 10.80 14.60
C MET A 111 2.91 9.74 14.14
N ALA A 112 1.65 9.92 14.55
CA ALA A 112 0.51 9.12 14.15
C ALA A 112 -0.51 10.02 13.47
N ALA A 113 -0.85 9.73 12.20
CA ALA A 113 -1.76 10.58 11.43
C ALA A 113 -2.64 9.73 10.51
N PRO A 114 -3.96 10.00 10.44
CA PRO A 114 -4.87 9.27 9.57
C PRO A 114 -4.65 9.58 8.09
N GLY A 115 -3.99 10.70 7.78
CA GLY A 115 -3.60 11.09 6.43
C GLY A 115 -2.37 10.35 5.90
N SER A 116 -1.72 9.48 6.72
CA SER A 116 -0.54 8.72 6.31
C SER A 116 0.52 9.59 5.60
N LEU A 117 0.95 9.21 4.40
CA LEU A 117 2.00 9.89 3.62
C LEU A 117 1.72 11.39 3.38
N TYR A 118 0.47 11.78 3.21
CA TYR A 118 0.08 13.19 3.10
C TYR A 118 0.48 14.01 4.31
N SER A 119 0.15 13.50 5.51
CA SER A 119 0.51 14.18 6.76
C SER A 119 2.02 14.14 7.02
N PHE A 120 2.71 13.07 6.59
CA PHE A 120 4.17 12.96 6.69
C PHE A 120 4.88 13.94 5.76
N ALA A 121 4.44 14.01 4.50
CA ALA A 121 4.96 14.97 3.54
C ALA A 121 4.83 16.42 4.03
N ALA A 122 3.74 16.77 4.70
CA ALA A 122 3.52 18.09 5.27
C ALA A 122 4.56 18.51 6.33
N GLN A 123 5.22 17.55 6.96
CA GLN A 123 6.25 17.85 7.95
C GLN A 123 7.62 18.18 7.34
N GLY A 124 7.88 17.76 6.11
CA GLY A 124 9.17 18.03 5.43
C GLY A 124 9.06 18.89 4.17
N LEU A 125 7.87 18.99 3.57
CA LEU A 125 7.60 19.81 2.40
C LEU A 125 6.79 21.06 2.77
N ASN A 126 6.62 21.94 1.80
CA ASN A 126 5.67 23.04 1.90
C ASN A 126 4.22 22.51 1.77
N PRO A 127 3.18 23.29 2.15
CA PRO A 127 1.79 22.87 2.05
C PRO A 127 1.33 22.45 0.64
N ALA A 128 1.90 23.06 -0.41
CA ALA A 128 1.59 22.69 -1.80
C ALA A 128 2.13 21.30 -2.13
N GLY A 129 3.38 21.01 -1.79
CA GLY A 129 3.99 19.69 -1.98
C GLY A 129 3.25 18.59 -1.20
N ALA A 130 2.85 18.89 0.04
CA ALA A 130 2.02 17.98 0.83
C ALA A 130 0.67 17.70 0.17
N PHE A 131 -0.01 18.75 -0.31
CA PHE A 131 -1.32 18.61 -0.96
C PHE A 131 -1.23 17.80 -2.26
N LEU A 132 -0.20 18.04 -3.08
CA LEU A 132 0.05 17.24 -4.30
C LEU A 132 0.38 15.79 -3.96
N THR A 133 1.22 15.53 -2.94
CA THR A 133 1.48 14.18 -2.43
C THR A 133 0.20 13.48 -1.99
N GLY A 134 -0.67 14.17 -1.26
CA GLY A 134 -1.97 13.65 -0.85
C GLY A 134 -2.91 13.38 -2.02
N SER A 135 -2.95 14.25 -3.02
CA SER A 135 -3.77 14.08 -4.24
C SER A 135 -3.29 12.89 -5.08
N ALA A 136 -1.99 12.71 -5.22
CA ALA A 136 -1.40 11.53 -5.85
C ALA A 136 -1.75 10.25 -5.09
N LEU A 137 -1.69 10.28 -3.75
CA LEU A 137 -2.04 9.14 -2.90
C LEU A 137 -3.54 8.79 -2.95
N LEU A 138 -4.43 9.79 -3.04
CA LEU A 138 -5.87 9.54 -3.28
C LEU A 138 -6.08 8.78 -4.59
N LEU A 139 -5.39 9.21 -5.64
CA LEU A 139 -5.43 8.53 -6.94
C LEU A 139 -4.85 7.11 -6.84
N GLY A 140 -3.77 6.94 -6.07
CA GLY A 140 -3.16 5.64 -5.78
C GLY A 140 -4.16 4.67 -5.15
N TYR A 141 -4.76 5.06 -4.04
CA TYR A 141 -5.76 4.23 -3.34
C TYR A 141 -7.00 3.94 -4.20
N ALA A 142 -7.50 4.93 -4.94
CA ALA A 142 -8.67 4.74 -5.80
C ALA A 142 -8.38 3.81 -6.98
N GLY A 143 -7.25 4.00 -7.67
CA GLY A 143 -6.85 3.16 -8.81
C GLY A 143 -6.65 1.70 -8.41
N ILE A 144 -5.92 1.43 -7.32
CA ILE A 144 -5.74 0.06 -6.80
C ILE A 144 -7.08 -0.54 -6.36
N ALA A 145 -7.97 0.22 -5.70
CA ALA A 145 -9.28 -0.28 -5.31
C ALA A 145 -10.14 -0.67 -6.53
N VAL A 146 -10.15 0.15 -7.60
CA VAL A 146 -10.84 -0.18 -8.87
C VAL A 146 -10.26 -1.44 -9.48
N MET A 147 -8.94 -1.52 -9.62
CA MET A 147 -8.25 -2.68 -10.17
C MET A 147 -8.62 -3.96 -9.39
N CYS A 148 -8.55 -3.91 -8.07
CA CYS A 148 -8.86 -5.07 -7.22
C CYS A 148 -10.33 -5.51 -7.32
N LEU A 149 -11.28 -4.57 -7.40
CA LEU A 149 -12.69 -4.92 -7.61
C LEU A 149 -12.91 -5.60 -8.96
N VAL A 150 -12.31 -5.08 -10.02
CA VAL A 150 -12.43 -5.63 -11.37
C VAL A 150 -11.73 -6.99 -11.47
N ALA A 151 -10.53 -7.11 -10.90
CA ALA A 151 -9.78 -8.36 -10.90
C ALA A 151 -10.47 -9.46 -10.08
N SER A 152 -10.99 -9.13 -8.88
CA SER A 152 -11.73 -10.11 -8.07
C SER A 152 -12.96 -10.65 -8.78
N ALA A 153 -13.72 -9.77 -9.46
CA ALA A 153 -14.86 -10.19 -10.27
C ALA A 153 -14.43 -11.08 -11.46
N GLY A 154 -13.27 -10.82 -12.04
CA GLY A 154 -12.70 -11.63 -13.11
C GLY A 154 -12.28 -13.03 -12.65
N TYR A 155 -11.52 -13.14 -11.55
CA TYR A 155 -11.10 -14.43 -11.00
C TYR A 155 -12.27 -15.28 -10.54
N ILE A 156 -13.19 -14.72 -9.74
CA ILE A 156 -14.40 -15.42 -9.27
C ILE A 156 -15.31 -15.76 -10.46
N GLY A 157 -15.51 -14.83 -11.40
CA GLY A 157 -16.29 -15.04 -12.60
C GLY A 157 -15.70 -16.11 -13.52
N GLY A 158 -14.37 -16.18 -13.61
CA GLY A 158 -13.67 -17.24 -14.35
C GLY A 158 -13.93 -18.63 -13.79
N VAL A 159 -13.90 -18.78 -12.45
CA VAL A 159 -14.25 -20.06 -11.78
C VAL A 159 -15.69 -20.45 -12.08
N VAL A 160 -16.64 -19.49 -11.94
CA VAL A 160 -18.07 -19.74 -12.23
C VAL A 160 -18.31 -20.09 -13.68
N ALA A 161 -17.63 -19.41 -14.63
CA ALA A 161 -17.78 -19.66 -16.06
C ALA A 161 -17.23 -21.04 -16.47
N ARG A 162 -16.11 -21.48 -15.91
CA ARG A 162 -15.55 -22.82 -16.16
C ARG A 162 -16.45 -23.94 -15.62
N SER A 163 -17.20 -23.67 -14.56
CA SER A 163 -18.19 -24.61 -14.04
C SER A 163 -19.47 -24.67 -14.87
N SER A 164 -19.63 -23.79 -15.88
CA SER A 164 -20.79 -23.74 -16.77
C SER A 164 -20.64 -24.70 -17.95
N PRO A 165 -21.71 -25.40 -18.39
CA PRO A 165 -21.67 -26.30 -19.54
C PRO A 165 -21.23 -25.66 -20.86
N THR A 166 -21.34 -24.33 -20.97
CA THR A 166 -21.01 -23.59 -22.21
C THR A 166 -19.53 -23.29 -22.39
N GLY A 167 -18.70 -23.43 -21.33
CA GLY A 167 -17.25 -23.20 -21.41
C GLY A 167 -16.83 -21.79 -21.86
N SER A 168 -17.79 -20.87 -22.06
CA SER A 168 -17.52 -19.49 -22.46
C SER A 168 -17.03 -18.69 -21.26
N GLY A 169 -16.10 -17.75 -21.46
CA GLY A 169 -15.64 -16.83 -20.43
C GLY A 169 -16.79 -16.03 -19.79
N PRO A 170 -16.56 -15.38 -18.64
CA PRO A 170 -17.62 -14.65 -17.93
C PRO A 170 -18.15 -13.51 -18.80
N GLY A 171 -19.44 -13.54 -19.10
CA GLY A 171 -20.11 -12.45 -19.82
C GLY A 171 -20.12 -11.16 -18.98
N VAL A 172 -20.22 -10.00 -19.67
CA VAL A 172 -20.23 -8.67 -19.00
C VAL A 172 -21.27 -8.59 -17.88
N THR A 173 -22.44 -9.17 -18.06
CA THR A 173 -23.51 -9.18 -17.05
C THR A 173 -23.07 -9.86 -15.76
N LEU A 174 -22.40 -11.03 -15.86
CA LEU A 174 -21.86 -11.74 -14.70
C LEU A 174 -20.78 -10.92 -13.99
N VAL A 175 -19.87 -10.32 -14.76
CA VAL A 175 -18.80 -9.47 -14.21
C VAL A 175 -19.38 -8.26 -13.49
N VAL A 176 -20.35 -7.56 -14.06
CA VAL A 176 -21.03 -6.41 -13.42
C VAL A 176 -21.77 -6.84 -12.16
N PHE A 177 -22.47 -7.97 -12.19
CA PHE A 177 -23.14 -8.52 -11.02
C PHE A 177 -22.16 -8.84 -9.89
N LEU A 178 -21.09 -9.59 -10.19
CA LEU A 178 -20.06 -9.93 -9.20
C LEU A 178 -19.35 -8.69 -8.65
N LEU A 179 -19.05 -7.71 -9.50
CA LEU A 179 -18.47 -6.44 -9.08
C LEU A 179 -19.41 -5.71 -8.11
N ALA A 180 -20.71 -5.69 -8.39
CA ALA A 180 -21.70 -5.08 -7.49
C ALA A 180 -21.78 -5.84 -6.15
N VAL A 181 -21.75 -7.18 -6.16
CA VAL A 181 -21.74 -8.01 -4.94
C VAL A 181 -20.49 -7.76 -4.12
N VAL A 182 -19.31 -7.80 -4.74
CA VAL A 182 -18.04 -7.52 -4.06
C VAL A 182 -18.02 -6.10 -3.48
N ALA A 183 -18.49 -5.12 -4.25
CA ALA A 183 -18.59 -3.74 -3.78
C ALA A 183 -19.54 -3.60 -2.57
N ALA A 184 -20.66 -4.32 -2.56
CA ALA A 184 -21.57 -4.36 -1.41
C ALA A 184 -20.89 -4.98 -0.17
N VAL A 185 -20.14 -6.06 -0.35
CA VAL A 185 -19.36 -6.69 0.73
C VAL A 185 -18.33 -5.70 1.28
N VAL A 186 -17.54 -5.05 0.41
CA VAL A 186 -16.58 -4.01 0.78
C VAL A 186 -17.27 -2.88 1.56
N ALA A 187 -18.40 -2.39 1.07
CA ALA A 187 -19.17 -1.32 1.72
C ALA A 187 -19.63 -1.71 3.12
N ILE A 188 -20.17 -2.92 3.29
CA ILE A 188 -20.63 -3.44 4.57
C ILE A 188 -19.47 -3.57 5.55
N ILE A 189 -18.35 -4.14 5.11
CA ILE A 189 -17.19 -4.40 5.95
C ILE A 189 -16.55 -3.08 6.40
N VAL A 190 -16.29 -2.16 5.48
CA VAL A 190 -15.67 -0.85 5.80
C VAL A 190 -16.59 -0.01 6.68
N ARG A 191 -17.91 -0.08 6.45
CA ARG A 191 -18.91 0.62 7.28
C ARG A 191 -18.94 0.09 8.71
N ARG A 192 -18.82 -1.22 8.91
CA ARG A 192 -18.88 -1.83 10.26
C ARG A 192 -17.65 -1.54 11.09
N GLY A 193 -16.45 -1.44 10.49
CA GLY A 193 -15.23 -0.98 11.14
C GLY A 193 -14.82 -1.71 12.42
N THR A 194 -15.19 -2.98 12.57
CA THR A 194 -15.02 -3.74 13.81
C THR A 194 -13.67 -4.48 13.86
N SER A 195 -13.23 -4.86 15.08
CA SER A 195 -12.04 -5.70 15.26
C SER A 195 -12.17 -7.06 14.54
N THR A 196 -13.38 -7.59 14.41
CA THR A 196 -13.68 -8.82 13.68
C THR A 196 -13.36 -8.70 12.19
N THR A 197 -13.58 -7.53 11.59
CA THR A 197 -13.25 -7.25 10.19
C THR A 197 -11.76 -7.43 9.93
N TRP A 198 -10.89 -6.94 10.81
CA TRP A 198 -9.44 -7.08 10.65
C TRP A 198 -8.97 -8.52 10.80
N ALA A 199 -9.58 -9.29 11.71
CA ALA A 199 -9.28 -10.71 11.85
C ALA A 199 -9.68 -11.50 10.60
N LEU A 200 -10.85 -11.19 10.02
CA LEU A 200 -11.32 -11.81 8.78
C LEU A 200 -10.37 -11.48 7.61
N LEU A 201 -10.01 -10.21 7.42
CA LEU A 201 -9.08 -9.79 6.36
C LEU A 201 -7.73 -10.50 6.48
N LEU A 202 -7.17 -10.54 7.70
CA LEU A 202 -5.91 -11.21 7.94
C LEU A 202 -6.02 -12.71 7.69
N GLY A 203 -7.12 -13.35 8.12
CA GLY A 203 -7.37 -14.77 7.89
C GLY A 203 -7.47 -15.12 6.41
N VAL A 204 -8.24 -14.33 5.64
CA VAL A 204 -8.36 -14.49 4.18
C VAL A 204 -6.97 -14.37 3.52
N GLU A 205 -6.21 -13.33 3.88
CA GLU A 205 -4.91 -13.10 3.24
C GLU A 205 -3.89 -14.20 3.61
N VAL A 206 -3.87 -14.66 4.87
CA VAL A 206 -3.00 -15.77 5.28
C VAL A 206 -3.33 -17.06 4.53
N VAL A 207 -4.62 -17.40 4.40
CA VAL A 207 -5.05 -18.59 3.63
C VAL A 207 -4.65 -18.45 2.16
N SER A 208 -4.86 -17.27 1.56
CA SER A 208 -4.49 -17.01 0.17
C SER A 208 -2.98 -17.10 -0.06
N VAL A 209 -2.17 -16.56 0.85
CA VAL A 209 -0.70 -16.67 0.79
C VAL A 209 -0.26 -18.14 0.91
N ILE A 210 -0.86 -18.91 1.83
CA ILE A 210 -0.57 -20.34 1.95
C ILE A 210 -0.90 -21.07 0.63
N ALA A 211 -2.04 -20.76 0.00
CA ALA A 211 -2.42 -21.37 -1.28
C ALA A 211 -1.40 -21.06 -2.38
N VAL A 212 -0.93 -19.81 -2.49
CA VAL A 212 0.07 -19.41 -3.50
C VAL A 212 1.43 -20.05 -3.23
N VAL A 213 1.86 -20.10 -1.98
CA VAL A 213 3.12 -20.77 -1.59
C VAL A 213 3.03 -22.26 -1.89
N ALA A 214 1.92 -22.93 -1.56
CA ALA A 214 1.70 -24.33 -1.86
C ALA A 214 1.68 -24.59 -3.37
N ALA A 215 1.01 -23.75 -4.16
CA ALA A 215 0.99 -23.84 -5.62
C ALA A 215 2.38 -23.64 -6.23
N SER A 216 3.16 -22.68 -5.72
CA SER A 216 4.55 -22.45 -6.16
C SER A 216 5.45 -23.65 -5.87
N ILE A 217 5.33 -24.23 -4.67
CA ILE A 217 6.07 -25.45 -4.30
C ILE A 217 5.61 -26.63 -5.14
N ALA A 218 4.30 -26.77 -5.38
CA ALA A 218 3.77 -27.85 -6.22
C ALA A 218 4.30 -27.79 -7.65
N LEU A 219 4.38 -26.58 -8.25
CA LEU A 219 4.98 -26.40 -9.58
C LEU A 219 6.45 -26.83 -9.62
N LEU A 220 7.22 -26.46 -8.60
CA LEU A 220 8.64 -26.80 -8.49
C LEU A 220 8.88 -28.29 -8.13
N ALA A 221 7.87 -28.98 -7.62
CA ALA A 221 7.96 -30.39 -7.22
C ALA A 221 7.55 -31.40 -8.34
N VAL A 222 6.95 -30.92 -9.44
CA VAL A 222 6.58 -31.80 -10.57
C VAL A 222 7.86 -32.34 -11.22
N PRO A 223 8.00 -33.67 -11.44
CA PRO A 223 9.19 -34.23 -12.09
C PRO A 223 9.45 -33.61 -13.47
N GLY A 224 10.70 -33.31 -13.78
CA GLY A 224 11.12 -32.73 -15.06
C GLY A 224 12.45 -31.95 -14.95
N ASP A 225 12.87 -31.35 -16.03
CA ASP A 225 14.02 -30.45 -16.03
C ASP A 225 13.63 -29.13 -15.32
N HIS A 226 14.21 -28.91 -14.15
CA HIS A 226 14.00 -27.71 -13.35
C HIS A 226 15.24 -26.84 -13.32
N SER A 227 15.05 -25.55 -13.51
CA SER A 227 16.09 -24.57 -13.25
C SER A 227 16.20 -24.33 -11.74
N SER A 228 17.36 -24.60 -11.14
CA SER A 228 17.56 -24.25 -9.74
C SER A 228 17.42 -22.73 -9.54
N PHE A 229 17.13 -22.30 -8.32
CA PHE A 229 17.09 -20.86 -8.01
C PHE A 229 18.42 -20.16 -8.38
N GLY A 230 19.54 -20.86 -8.16
CA GLY A 230 20.86 -20.37 -8.53
C GLY A 230 21.05 -20.24 -10.05
N ASP A 231 20.56 -21.22 -10.82
CA ASP A 231 20.66 -21.18 -12.29
C ASP A 231 19.85 -20.01 -12.86
N VAL A 232 18.62 -19.79 -12.38
CA VAL A 232 17.78 -18.64 -12.78
C VAL A 232 18.43 -17.32 -12.39
N LEU A 233 19.08 -17.25 -11.22
CA LEU A 233 19.73 -16.03 -10.74
C LEU A 233 21.01 -15.72 -11.52
N THR A 234 21.78 -16.76 -11.91
CA THR A 234 23.06 -16.63 -12.62
C THR A 234 22.90 -16.61 -14.14
N ALA A 235 21.75 -17.06 -14.67
CA ALA A 235 21.41 -16.86 -16.07
C ALA A 235 21.26 -15.36 -16.32
N ALA A 236 22.41 -14.69 -16.57
CA ALA A 236 22.44 -13.28 -16.85
C ALA A 236 21.54 -12.98 -18.06
N PRO A 237 20.72 -11.90 -18.00
CA PRO A 237 20.14 -11.38 -19.22
C PRO A 237 21.29 -11.14 -20.20
N PRO A 238 21.13 -11.47 -21.50
CA PRO A 238 22.22 -11.31 -22.47
C PRO A 238 22.78 -9.88 -22.37
N ALA A 239 24.02 -9.76 -21.89
CA ALA A 239 24.66 -8.49 -21.55
C ALA A 239 24.84 -7.59 -22.79
N ASP A 240 24.72 -8.18 -23.97
CA ASP A 240 24.98 -7.53 -25.25
C ASP A 240 23.76 -6.81 -25.85
N SER A 241 22.58 -6.87 -25.19
CA SER A 241 21.38 -6.20 -25.68
C SER A 241 20.89 -5.13 -24.70
N LEU A 242 21.03 -3.87 -25.09
CA LEU A 242 20.31 -2.73 -24.47
C LEU A 242 18.79 -2.81 -24.71
N GLY A 243 18.31 -3.85 -25.43
CA GLY A 243 16.92 -4.04 -25.82
C GLY A 243 16.03 -4.62 -24.73
N SER A 244 14.80 -5.03 -25.13
CA SER A 244 13.78 -5.61 -24.24
C SER A 244 14.23 -6.88 -23.51
N ALA A 245 15.18 -7.63 -24.06
CA ALA A 245 15.77 -8.80 -23.43
C ALA A 245 16.87 -8.48 -22.41
N GLY A 246 17.36 -7.23 -22.37
CA GLY A 246 18.47 -6.82 -21.52
C GLY A 246 18.07 -5.93 -20.35
N LEU A 247 18.93 -4.97 -20.02
CA LEU A 247 18.77 -4.07 -18.87
C LEU A 247 17.46 -3.27 -18.88
N ILE A 248 16.98 -2.85 -20.06
CA ILE A 248 15.71 -2.10 -20.20
C ILE A 248 14.55 -3.00 -19.81
N GLY A 249 14.53 -4.27 -20.24
CA GLY A 249 13.50 -5.24 -19.87
C GLY A 249 13.49 -5.53 -18.37
N VAL A 250 14.67 -5.73 -17.75
CA VAL A 250 14.78 -5.90 -16.29
C VAL A 250 14.24 -4.66 -15.58
N PHE A 251 14.62 -3.46 -16.02
CA PHE A 251 14.12 -2.22 -15.41
C PHE A 251 12.61 -2.05 -15.56
N ALA A 252 12.04 -2.42 -16.71
CA ALA A 252 10.59 -2.47 -16.91
C ALA A 252 9.93 -3.48 -15.96
N GLY A 253 10.54 -4.66 -15.80
CA GLY A 253 10.13 -5.67 -14.81
C GLY A 253 10.18 -5.14 -13.37
N VAL A 254 11.20 -4.34 -13.00
CA VAL A 254 11.28 -3.69 -11.67
C VAL A 254 10.09 -2.77 -11.44
N ILE A 255 9.70 -1.98 -12.44
CA ILE A 255 8.52 -1.10 -12.35
C ILE A 255 7.27 -1.92 -12.10
N VAL A 256 7.08 -3.00 -12.85
CA VAL A 256 5.95 -3.93 -12.68
C VAL A 256 5.99 -4.59 -11.30
N CYS A 257 7.11 -5.18 -10.89
CA CYS A 257 7.25 -5.83 -9.58
C CYS A 257 7.04 -4.85 -8.42
N THR A 258 7.38 -3.56 -8.58
CA THR A 258 7.11 -2.53 -7.57
C THR A 258 5.60 -2.33 -7.35
N SER A 259 4.75 -2.59 -8.36
CA SER A 259 3.30 -2.57 -8.18
C SER A 259 2.81 -3.58 -7.16
N GLY A 260 3.50 -4.70 -7.00
CA GLY A 260 3.22 -5.73 -6.00
C GLY A 260 3.59 -5.33 -4.57
N PHE A 261 4.15 -4.15 -4.36
CA PHE A 261 4.49 -3.64 -3.02
C PHE A 261 3.71 -2.39 -2.63
N VAL A 262 2.97 -1.74 -3.54
CA VAL A 262 2.25 -0.50 -3.19
C VAL A 262 1.20 -0.77 -2.10
N GLY A 263 1.05 0.18 -1.18
CA GLY A 263 0.05 0.10 -0.11
C GLY A 263 0.55 -0.47 1.22
N PHE A 264 1.80 -0.97 1.33
CA PHE A 264 2.33 -1.51 2.59
C PHE A 264 2.31 -0.49 3.75
N GLU A 265 2.32 0.79 3.44
CA GLU A 265 2.28 1.89 4.40
C GLU A 265 0.86 2.22 4.89
N SER A 266 -0.18 1.64 4.28
CA SER A 266 -1.59 1.98 4.56
C SER A 266 -1.98 1.73 6.02
N GLY A 267 -1.31 0.81 6.71
CA GLY A 267 -1.44 0.61 8.15
C GLY A 267 -1.10 1.85 8.97
N ALA A 268 -0.28 2.78 8.46
CA ALA A 268 0.02 4.04 9.13
C ALA A 268 -1.21 4.95 9.27
N ALA A 269 -2.19 4.84 8.37
CA ALA A 269 -3.45 5.57 8.47
C ALA A 269 -4.29 5.18 9.70
N LEU A 270 -4.03 4.00 10.29
CA LEU A 270 -4.62 3.55 11.55
C LEU A 270 -3.90 4.11 12.79
N GLY A 271 -2.90 4.96 12.61
CA GLY A 271 -2.03 5.46 13.68
C GLY A 271 -2.77 5.99 14.90
N PRO A 272 -3.75 6.91 14.78
CA PRO A 272 -4.48 7.43 15.94
C PRO A 272 -5.26 6.37 16.71
N GLU A 273 -5.71 5.30 16.06
CA GLU A 273 -6.53 4.23 16.64
C GLU A 273 -5.67 3.09 17.22
N THR A 274 -4.41 2.98 16.83
CA THR A 274 -3.49 1.91 17.27
C THR A 274 -3.03 2.14 18.72
N ARG A 275 -3.02 1.08 19.55
CA ARG A 275 -2.65 1.16 20.97
C ARG A 275 -1.22 1.66 21.23
N ARG A 276 -0.25 1.21 20.44
CA ARG A 276 1.17 1.59 20.54
C ARG A 276 1.71 1.96 19.15
N PRO A 277 1.24 3.08 18.54
CA PRO A 277 1.49 3.37 17.15
C PRO A 277 2.98 3.49 16.81
N PHE A 278 3.77 4.14 17.65
CA PHE A 278 5.20 4.39 17.43
C PHE A 278 6.09 3.14 17.53
N LEU A 279 5.55 2.02 18.04
CA LEU A 279 6.23 0.72 18.07
C LEU A 279 5.67 -0.24 17.02
N VAL A 280 4.35 -0.28 16.85
CA VAL A 280 3.67 -1.24 15.98
C VAL A 280 3.82 -0.84 14.51
N ILE A 281 3.49 0.41 14.17
CA ILE A 281 3.48 0.85 12.77
C ILE A 281 4.86 0.75 12.11
N PRO A 282 5.97 1.22 12.73
CA PRO A 282 7.28 1.11 12.12
C PRO A 282 7.74 -0.33 11.88
N ARG A 283 7.33 -1.26 12.75
CA ARG A 283 7.60 -2.69 12.58
C ARG A 283 6.81 -3.25 11.41
N VAL A 284 5.51 -2.96 11.34
CA VAL A 284 4.64 -3.43 10.26
C VAL A 284 5.13 -2.89 8.92
N VAL A 285 5.37 -1.58 8.79
CA VAL A 285 5.88 -0.94 7.57
C VAL A 285 7.19 -1.56 7.10
N ARG A 286 8.06 -2.03 8.01
CA ARG A 286 9.31 -2.69 7.67
C ARG A 286 9.11 -4.16 7.27
N TRP A 287 8.32 -4.93 8.04
CA TRP A 287 8.24 -6.37 7.87
C TRP A 287 7.26 -6.81 6.79
N THR A 288 6.24 -5.99 6.49
CA THR A 288 5.25 -6.31 5.46
C THR A 288 5.89 -6.44 4.07
N PRO A 289 6.74 -5.50 3.58
CA PRO A 289 7.43 -5.68 2.30
C PRO A 289 8.36 -6.89 2.28
N ILE A 290 9.03 -7.21 3.41
CA ILE A 290 9.92 -8.38 3.50
C ILE A 290 9.10 -9.67 3.33
N ALA A 291 8.01 -9.82 4.08
CA ALA A 291 7.16 -11.01 4.01
C ALA A 291 6.52 -11.17 2.62
N SER A 292 5.94 -10.08 2.10
CA SER A 292 5.32 -10.10 0.75
C SER A 292 6.36 -10.33 -0.35
N GLY A 293 7.55 -9.75 -0.21
CA GLY A 293 8.64 -9.94 -1.16
C GLY A 293 9.17 -11.36 -1.19
N ALA A 294 9.23 -12.04 -0.05
CA ALA A 294 9.61 -13.45 -0.01
C ALA A 294 8.61 -14.33 -0.81
N VAL A 295 7.31 -14.05 -0.68
CA VAL A 295 6.28 -14.77 -1.46
C VAL A 295 6.38 -14.42 -2.95
N LEU A 296 6.57 -13.15 -3.29
CA LEU A 296 6.73 -12.69 -4.67
C LEU A 296 7.95 -13.32 -5.33
N VAL A 297 9.11 -13.35 -4.67
CA VAL A 297 10.33 -13.96 -5.20
C VAL A 297 10.17 -15.46 -5.41
N LEU A 298 9.57 -16.19 -4.45
CA LEU A 298 9.27 -17.61 -4.59
C LEU A 298 8.35 -17.88 -5.79
N ALA A 299 7.24 -17.13 -5.88
CA ALA A 299 6.28 -17.28 -6.97
C ALA A 299 6.87 -16.86 -8.33
N THR A 300 7.76 -15.87 -8.36
CA THR A 300 8.48 -15.48 -9.57
C THR A 300 9.39 -16.61 -10.05
N TRP A 301 10.17 -17.21 -9.15
CA TRP A 301 11.00 -18.36 -9.49
C TRP A 301 10.16 -19.52 -10.02
N ALA A 302 9.09 -19.92 -9.31
CA ALA A 302 8.21 -20.99 -9.74
C ALA A 302 7.55 -20.74 -11.10
N GLN A 303 7.18 -19.48 -11.40
CA GLN A 303 6.61 -19.13 -12.70
C GLN A 303 7.67 -19.10 -13.81
N VAL A 304 8.88 -18.59 -13.55
CA VAL A 304 9.99 -18.65 -14.52
C VAL A 304 10.29 -20.09 -14.92
N ASP A 305 10.44 -20.99 -13.93
CA ASP A 305 10.65 -22.40 -14.16
C ASP A 305 9.46 -23.05 -14.90
N GLY A 306 8.24 -22.76 -14.45
CA GLY A 306 7.01 -23.28 -15.04
C GLY A 306 6.84 -22.89 -16.52
N PHE A 307 7.05 -21.61 -16.88
CA PHE A 307 6.95 -21.14 -18.26
C PHE A 307 8.04 -21.75 -19.15
N SER A 308 9.27 -21.85 -18.67
CA SER A 308 10.37 -22.46 -19.43
C SER A 308 10.12 -23.93 -19.73
N ALA A 309 9.52 -24.68 -18.78
CA ALA A 309 9.30 -26.12 -18.92
C ALA A 309 8.00 -26.50 -19.65
N THR A 310 7.01 -25.61 -19.71
CA THR A 310 5.71 -25.90 -20.36
C THR A 310 5.58 -25.32 -21.76
N GLY A 311 6.39 -24.31 -22.11
CA GLY A 311 6.26 -23.57 -23.36
C GLY A 311 5.00 -22.72 -23.47
N VAL A 312 4.26 -22.51 -22.37
CA VAL A 312 3.12 -21.59 -22.32
C VAL A 312 3.65 -20.17 -22.53
N ASP A 313 2.99 -19.41 -23.41
CA ASP A 313 3.40 -18.03 -23.66
C ASP A 313 2.91 -17.09 -22.55
N PRO A 314 3.82 -16.46 -21.78
CA PRO A 314 3.46 -15.56 -20.72
C PRO A 314 2.70 -14.31 -21.18
N ALA A 315 2.81 -13.93 -22.47
CA ALA A 315 2.18 -12.71 -22.99
C ALA A 315 0.67 -12.86 -23.20
N VAL A 316 0.17 -14.07 -23.43
CA VAL A 316 -1.25 -14.33 -23.74
C VAL A 316 -2.05 -14.89 -22.58
N THR A 317 -1.38 -15.33 -21.50
CA THR A 317 -2.05 -15.96 -20.38
C THR A 317 -2.80 -14.96 -19.50
N ALA A 318 -4.07 -15.25 -19.21
CA ALA A 318 -4.92 -14.39 -18.38
C ALA A 318 -4.86 -14.75 -16.90
N VAL A 319 -4.57 -16.03 -16.57
CA VAL A 319 -4.53 -16.57 -15.21
C VAL A 319 -3.25 -17.42 -15.07
N PRO A 320 -2.08 -16.78 -14.94
CA PRO A 320 -0.78 -17.41 -15.15
C PRO A 320 -0.53 -18.67 -14.33
N MET A 321 -0.77 -18.59 -13.03
CA MET A 321 -0.51 -19.69 -12.12
C MET A 321 -1.47 -20.87 -12.36
N HIS A 322 -2.74 -20.58 -12.71
CA HIS A 322 -3.72 -21.59 -13.12
C HIS A 322 -3.26 -22.35 -14.37
N ASP A 323 -2.89 -21.59 -15.41
CA ASP A 323 -2.50 -22.16 -16.71
C ASP A 323 -1.24 -23.04 -16.56
N LEU A 324 -0.27 -22.60 -15.73
CA LEU A 324 0.92 -23.39 -15.41
C LEU A 324 0.61 -24.67 -14.65
N LEU A 325 -0.25 -24.62 -13.60
CA LEU A 325 -0.65 -25.80 -12.84
C LEU A 325 -1.34 -26.83 -13.74
N THR A 326 -2.22 -26.36 -14.63
CA THR A 326 -2.93 -27.21 -15.58
C THR A 326 -1.97 -27.82 -16.61
N ALA A 327 -1.06 -27.02 -17.20
CA ALA A 327 -0.06 -27.47 -18.15
C ALA A 327 0.92 -28.48 -17.56
N ARG A 328 1.20 -28.39 -16.25
CA ARG A 328 2.01 -29.36 -15.50
C ARG A 328 1.23 -30.60 -15.03
N GLY A 329 -0.06 -30.74 -15.39
CA GLY A 329 -0.89 -31.90 -15.07
C GLY A 329 -1.45 -31.92 -13.65
N LEU A 330 -1.35 -30.84 -12.88
CA LEU A 330 -1.91 -30.76 -11.53
C LEU A 330 -3.44 -30.54 -11.52
N GLY A 331 -4.00 -30.04 -12.64
CA GLY A 331 -5.43 -29.97 -12.89
C GLY A 331 -6.24 -29.04 -11.98
N ASP A 332 -7.58 -29.14 -12.10
CA ASP A 332 -8.55 -28.25 -11.43
C ASP A 332 -8.54 -28.37 -9.89
N ALA A 333 -8.08 -29.49 -9.35
CA ALA A 333 -7.99 -29.67 -7.90
C ALA A 333 -7.05 -28.65 -7.23
N TRP A 334 -6.04 -28.16 -7.95
CA TRP A 334 -5.11 -27.12 -7.47
C TRP A 334 -5.47 -25.74 -7.96
N SER A 335 -5.90 -25.63 -9.22
CA SER A 335 -6.09 -24.32 -9.86
C SER A 335 -7.36 -23.60 -9.40
N ILE A 336 -8.49 -24.30 -9.19
CA ILE A 336 -9.74 -23.68 -8.73
C ILE A 336 -9.62 -23.08 -7.32
N PRO A 337 -9.13 -23.82 -6.30
CA PRO A 337 -8.92 -23.23 -4.97
C PRO A 337 -7.96 -22.04 -4.99
N LEU A 338 -6.91 -22.11 -5.83
CA LEU A 338 -5.97 -21.01 -5.99
C LEU A 338 -6.66 -19.76 -6.59
N ASP A 339 -7.44 -19.91 -7.65
CA ASP A 339 -8.15 -18.78 -8.27
C ASP A 339 -9.13 -18.12 -7.30
N LEU A 340 -9.84 -18.92 -6.48
CA LEU A 340 -10.70 -18.39 -5.42
C LEU A 340 -9.89 -17.65 -4.35
N ALA A 341 -8.74 -18.20 -3.95
CA ALA A 341 -7.85 -17.58 -2.97
C ALA A 341 -7.31 -16.23 -3.49
N VAL A 342 -6.88 -16.17 -4.77
CA VAL A 342 -6.44 -14.95 -5.43
C VAL A 342 -7.58 -13.93 -5.54
N GLY A 343 -8.78 -14.38 -5.94
CA GLY A 343 -9.98 -13.54 -5.97
C GLY A 343 -10.32 -12.94 -4.61
N CYS A 344 -10.23 -13.74 -3.55
CA CYS A 344 -10.44 -13.27 -2.17
C CYS A 344 -9.34 -12.30 -1.69
N SER A 345 -8.08 -12.51 -2.09
CA SER A 345 -6.98 -11.59 -1.81
C SER A 345 -7.21 -10.22 -2.48
N PHE A 346 -7.71 -10.20 -3.72
CA PHE A 346 -8.13 -8.95 -4.37
C PHE A 346 -9.29 -8.26 -3.62
N VAL A 347 -10.27 -9.01 -3.09
CA VAL A 347 -11.33 -8.43 -2.25
C VAL A 347 -10.74 -7.80 -0.99
N ALA A 348 -9.79 -8.47 -0.34
CA ALA A 348 -9.11 -7.93 0.85
C ALA A 348 -8.35 -6.64 0.52
N CYS A 349 -7.68 -6.59 -0.64
CA CYS A 349 -7.02 -5.39 -1.13
C CYS A 349 -7.99 -4.24 -1.40
N ALA A 350 -9.13 -4.50 -2.02
CA ALA A 350 -10.16 -3.50 -2.25
C ALA A 350 -10.66 -2.90 -0.92
N ILE A 351 -10.92 -3.74 0.09
CA ILE A 351 -11.32 -3.29 1.44
C ILE A 351 -10.25 -2.40 2.07
N ALA A 352 -8.99 -2.83 2.02
CA ALA A 352 -7.89 -2.10 2.61
C ALA A 352 -7.62 -0.76 1.89
N SER A 353 -7.66 -0.75 0.55
CA SER A 353 -7.47 0.44 -0.28
C SER A 353 -8.60 1.46 -0.10
N VAL A 354 -9.86 1.02 -0.08
CA VAL A 354 -11.01 1.89 0.22
C VAL A 354 -10.91 2.44 1.65
N THR A 355 -10.48 1.64 2.62
CA THR A 355 -10.28 2.09 4.00
C THR A 355 -9.24 3.19 4.08
N ALA A 356 -8.10 3.04 3.40
CA ALA A 356 -7.04 4.04 3.35
C ALA A 356 -7.49 5.32 2.63
N LEU A 357 -8.19 5.19 1.48
CA LEU A 357 -8.81 6.29 0.75
C LEU A 357 -9.75 7.13 1.64
N VAL A 358 -10.66 6.46 2.34
CA VAL A 358 -11.64 7.09 3.24
C VAL A 358 -10.94 7.84 4.39
N ARG A 359 -9.86 7.29 4.95
CA ARG A 359 -9.09 7.94 6.03
C ARG A 359 -8.32 9.16 5.55
N LEU A 360 -7.79 9.11 4.35
CA LEU A 360 -7.12 10.25 3.74
C LEU A 360 -8.12 11.39 3.44
N LEU A 361 -9.29 11.08 2.86
CA LEU A 361 -10.38 12.03 2.68
C LEU A 361 -10.86 12.63 4.02
N PHE A 362 -10.98 11.79 5.04
CA PHE A 362 -11.33 12.23 6.40
C PHE A 362 -10.28 13.20 6.98
N ALA A 363 -8.99 12.91 6.82
CA ALA A 363 -7.91 13.77 7.28
C ALA A 363 -7.98 15.15 6.60
N MET A 364 -8.07 15.18 5.26
CA MET A 364 -8.22 16.42 4.49
C MET A 364 -9.49 17.19 4.83
N GLY A 365 -10.60 16.49 5.12
CA GLY A 365 -11.86 17.10 5.59
C GLY A 365 -11.75 17.69 6.98
N THR A 366 -11.01 17.04 7.90
CA THR A 366 -10.78 17.53 9.27
C THR A 366 -9.94 18.82 9.25
N GLU A 367 -8.95 18.89 8.40
CA GLU A 367 -8.12 20.08 8.17
C GLU A 367 -8.90 21.20 7.45
N GLY A 368 -10.04 20.86 6.83
CA GLY A 368 -10.87 21.79 6.07
C GLY A 368 -10.26 22.19 4.72
N VAL A 369 -9.28 21.42 4.24
CA VAL A 369 -8.68 21.57 2.90
C VAL A 369 -9.74 21.24 1.86
N ILE A 370 -10.46 20.15 2.05
CA ILE A 370 -11.69 19.84 1.34
C ILE A 370 -12.91 20.14 2.22
N THR A 371 -14.12 19.93 1.72
CA THR A 371 -15.32 20.22 2.50
C THR A 371 -15.35 19.46 3.83
N ARG A 372 -15.67 20.13 4.92
CA ARG A 372 -15.75 19.55 6.27
C ARG A 372 -16.78 18.41 6.39
N ARG A 373 -17.68 18.24 5.42
CA ARG A 373 -18.62 17.10 5.39
C ARG A 373 -17.88 15.76 5.38
N PHE A 374 -16.68 15.70 4.81
CA PHE A 374 -15.84 14.48 4.82
C PHE A 374 -15.32 14.08 6.22
N SER A 375 -15.33 15.01 7.19
CA SER A 375 -14.98 14.73 8.59
C SER A 375 -16.17 14.23 9.44
N LEU A 376 -17.36 14.06 8.87
CA LEU A 376 -18.53 13.55 9.57
C LEU A 376 -18.39 12.06 9.84
N VAL A 377 -18.46 11.69 11.13
CA VAL A 377 -18.29 10.31 11.61
C VAL A 377 -19.63 9.77 12.08
N HIS A 378 -19.94 8.53 11.70
CA HIS A 378 -21.14 7.83 12.13
C HIS A 378 -21.13 7.58 13.65
N ARG A 379 -22.24 7.90 14.35
CA ARG A 379 -22.29 7.83 15.83
C ARG A 379 -22.01 6.43 16.39
N ARG A 380 -22.52 5.38 15.74
CA ARG A 380 -22.40 3.98 16.19
C ARG A 380 -21.10 3.32 15.71
N PHE A 381 -20.75 3.47 14.43
CA PHE A 381 -19.65 2.72 13.81
C PHE A 381 -18.31 3.47 13.82
N ARG A 382 -18.30 4.74 14.22
CA ARG A 382 -17.10 5.60 14.25
C ARG A 382 -16.36 5.69 12.91
N THR A 383 -17.08 5.45 11.80
CA THR A 383 -16.55 5.52 10.43
C THR A 383 -16.96 6.81 9.73
N PRO A 384 -16.11 7.43 8.88
CA PRO A 384 -16.41 8.65 8.13
C PRO A 384 -17.41 8.36 7.00
N VAL A 385 -18.70 8.64 7.19
CA VAL A 385 -19.78 8.22 6.28
C VAL A 385 -19.69 8.91 4.93
N VAL A 386 -19.50 10.23 4.90
CA VAL A 386 -19.45 10.99 3.63
C VAL A 386 -18.20 10.62 2.82
N ALA A 387 -17.05 10.44 3.49
CA ALA A 387 -15.84 9.99 2.82
C ALA A 387 -16.01 8.56 2.25
N LEU A 388 -16.68 7.68 3.01
CA LEU A 388 -16.96 6.31 2.56
C LEU A 388 -17.91 6.29 1.35
N SER A 389 -19.03 7.01 1.41
CA SER A 389 -19.99 7.02 0.29
C SER A 389 -19.38 7.63 -0.98
N ALA A 390 -18.62 8.71 -0.87
CA ALA A 390 -17.95 9.31 -2.02
C ALA A 390 -16.85 8.41 -2.59
N GLY A 391 -16.01 7.82 -1.73
CA GLY A 391 -14.96 6.90 -2.15
C GLY A 391 -15.52 5.65 -2.83
N LEU A 392 -16.55 5.03 -2.25
CA LEU A 392 -17.22 3.87 -2.86
C LEU A 392 -17.91 4.24 -4.17
N ALA A 393 -18.61 5.37 -4.24
CA ALA A 393 -19.25 5.81 -5.48
C ALA A 393 -18.22 5.92 -6.61
N LEU A 394 -17.06 6.54 -6.35
CA LEU A 394 -15.98 6.65 -7.33
C LEU A 394 -15.47 5.27 -7.77
N VAL A 395 -15.12 4.43 -6.80
CA VAL A 395 -14.44 3.14 -7.05
C VAL A 395 -15.36 2.10 -7.70
N VAL A 396 -16.68 2.21 -7.48
CA VAL A 396 -17.66 1.25 -8.01
C VAL A 396 -18.31 1.73 -9.30
N LEU A 397 -18.75 3.00 -9.35
CA LEU A 397 -19.53 3.48 -10.50
C LEU A 397 -18.66 3.68 -11.75
N VAL A 398 -17.38 4.06 -11.58
CA VAL A 398 -16.48 4.24 -12.72
C VAL A 398 -16.27 2.95 -13.51
N PRO A 399 -15.84 1.81 -12.91
CA PRO A 399 -15.66 0.58 -13.66
C PRO A 399 -16.98 -0.01 -14.19
N ILE A 400 -18.10 0.10 -13.45
CA ILE A 400 -19.41 -0.34 -13.95
C ILE A 400 -19.80 0.46 -15.19
N ALA A 401 -19.68 1.78 -15.16
CA ALA A 401 -19.99 2.62 -16.31
C ALA A 401 -19.11 2.27 -17.52
N ALA A 402 -17.81 2.07 -17.30
CA ALA A 402 -16.89 1.67 -18.36
C ALA A 402 -17.26 0.31 -18.99
N LEU A 403 -17.60 -0.69 -18.17
CA LEU A 403 -18.06 -2.00 -18.65
C LEU A 403 -19.36 -1.89 -19.47
N LEU A 404 -20.32 -1.10 -19.00
CA LEU A 404 -21.59 -0.88 -19.69
C LEU A 404 -21.42 -0.11 -21.00
N LEU A 405 -20.37 0.72 -21.12
CA LEU A 405 -19.98 1.40 -22.36
C LEU A 405 -19.16 0.49 -23.30
N GLY A 406 -18.98 -0.78 -22.95
CA GLY A 406 -18.28 -1.77 -23.78
C GLY A 406 -16.75 -1.74 -23.65
N VAL A 407 -16.19 -1.03 -22.66
CA VAL A 407 -14.73 -1.07 -22.41
C VAL A 407 -14.35 -2.46 -21.89
N PRO A 408 -13.35 -3.12 -22.50
CA PRO A 408 -12.92 -4.45 -22.04
C PRO A 408 -12.45 -4.43 -20.58
N GLN A 409 -12.83 -5.46 -19.79
CA GLN A 409 -12.46 -5.59 -18.39
C GLN A 409 -10.94 -5.48 -18.18
N ARG A 410 -10.15 -6.10 -19.04
CA ARG A 410 -8.68 -6.05 -19.02
C ARG A 410 -8.17 -4.60 -19.12
N MET A 411 -8.69 -3.83 -20.05
CA MET A 411 -8.29 -2.42 -20.23
C MET A 411 -8.62 -1.57 -19.00
N ILE A 412 -9.79 -1.81 -18.37
CA ILE A 412 -10.15 -1.11 -17.11
C ILE A 412 -9.14 -1.44 -16.01
N ALA A 413 -8.77 -2.71 -15.84
CA ALA A 413 -7.80 -3.14 -14.85
C ALA A 413 -6.40 -2.56 -15.12
N GLU A 414 -5.94 -2.57 -16.38
CA GLU A 414 -4.63 -2.02 -16.79
C GLU A 414 -4.54 -0.50 -16.53
N VAL A 415 -5.55 0.26 -16.93
CA VAL A 415 -5.60 1.71 -16.68
C VAL A 415 -5.68 2.01 -15.18
N ALA A 416 -6.47 1.24 -14.43
CA ALA A 416 -6.64 1.43 -13.00
C ALA A 416 -5.34 1.12 -12.23
N VAL A 417 -4.65 0.00 -12.53
CA VAL A 417 -3.38 -0.33 -11.88
C VAL A 417 -2.30 0.68 -12.26
N GLY A 418 -2.20 1.05 -13.55
CA GLY A 418 -1.22 2.03 -14.00
C GLY A 418 -1.39 3.38 -13.33
N THR A 419 -2.63 3.87 -13.25
CA THR A 419 -2.98 5.11 -12.55
C THR A 419 -2.69 5.01 -11.04
N GLY A 420 -3.05 3.87 -10.44
CA GLY A 420 -2.82 3.61 -9.02
C GLY A 420 -1.35 3.60 -8.65
N VAL A 421 -0.54 2.83 -9.40
CA VAL A 421 0.90 2.71 -9.17
C VAL A 421 1.62 4.04 -9.36
N LEU A 422 1.30 4.79 -10.43
CA LEU A 422 1.84 6.14 -10.63
C LEU A 422 1.49 7.07 -9.46
N GLY A 423 0.25 7.04 -8.97
CA GLY A 423 -0.17 7.83 -7.82
C GLY A 423 0.64 7.51 -6.57
N TYR A 424 0.86 6.22 -6.28
CA TYR A 424 1.70 5.78 -5.16
C TYR A 424 3.17 6.18 -5.33
N MET A 425 3.75 5.96 -6.51
CA MET A 425 5.15 6.32 -6.76
C MET A 425 5.39 7.82 -6.52
N VAL A 426 4.51 8.69 -7.01
CA VAL A 426 4.58 10.15 -6.78
C VAL A 426 4.44 10.47 -5.28
N ALA A 427 3.54 9.79 -4.57
CA ALA A 427 3.40 9.99 -3.12
C ALA A 427 4.64 9.51 -2.35
N TYR A 428 5.25 8.40 -2.76
CA TYR A 428 6.50 7.89 -2.17
C TYR A 428 7.68 8.82 -2.45
N VAL A 429 7.77 9.41 -3.64
CA VAL A 429 8.74 10.49 -3.92
C VAL A 429 8.56 11.64 -2.94
N GLY A 430 7.31 12.12 -2.77
CA GLY A 430 6.99 13.21 -1.85
C GLY A 430 7.48 12.95 -0.42
N VAL A 431 7.23 11.76 0.12
CA VAL A 431 7.66 11.38 1.48
C VAL A 431 9.17 11.19 1.56
N SER A 432 9.78 10.56 0.55
CA SER A 432 11.24 10.33 0.51
C SER A 432 12.02 11.64 0.46
N VAL A 433 11.50 12.64 -0.26
CA VAL A 433 12.08 14.01 -0.30
C VAL A 433 11.81 14.77 1.00
N ALA A 434 10.67 14.51 1.66
CA ALA A 434 10.31 15.14 2.94
C ALA A 434 11.19 14.64 4.10
N ALA A 435 11.57 13.37 4.11
CA ALA A 435 12.25 12.72 5.23
C ALA A 435 13.57 13.39 5.64
N PRO A 436 14.55 13.65 4.76
CA PRO A 436 15.80 14.30 5.14
C PRO A 436 15.59 15.75 5.59
N ARG A 437 14.65 16.48 4.98
CA ARG A 437 14.32 17.85 5.40
C ARG A 437 13.71 17.89 6.80
N PHE A 438 12.82 16.94 7.10
CA PHE A 438 12.24 16.79 8.44
C PHE A 438 13.31 16.47 9.48
N LEU A 439 14.17 15.46 9.23
CA LEU A 439 15.26 15.07 10.13
C LEU A 439 16.26 16.22 10.36
N ARG A 440 16.61 16.96 9.31
CA ARG A 440 17.48 18.14 9.44
C ARG A 440 16.86 19.20 10.36
N ARG A 441 15.54 19.43 10.23
CA ARG A 441 14.83 20.42 11.05
C ARG A 441 14.79 20.05 12.52
N ILE A 442 14.70 18.74 12.87
CA ILE A 442 14.70 18.28 14.26
C ILE A 442 16.10 17.99 14.81
N GLY A 443 17.15 18.13 13.99
CA GLY A 443 18.54 17.90 14.39
C GLY A 443 18.94 16.42 14.50
N GLU A 444 18.20 15.50 13.85
CA GLU A 444 18.41 14.05 13.91
C GLU A 444 18.89 13.45 12.57
N LEU A 445 19.35 14.28 11.64
CA LEU A 445 19.80 13.81 10.34
C LEU A 445 21.08 12.99 10.47
N SER A 446 21.02 11.70 10.15
CA SER A 446 22.19 10.84 9.99
C SER A 446 22.51 10.62 8.51
N ALA A 447 23.78 10.36 8.18
CA ALA A 447 24.20 10.08 6.80
C ALA A 447 23.44 8.88 6.21
N ALA A 448 23.23 7.81 6.99
CA ALA A 448 22.52 6.63 6.54
C ALA A 448 21.04 6.92 6.22
N SER A 449 20.34 7.68 7.08
CA SER A 449 18.94 8.03 6.83
C SER A 449 18.77 9.00 5.65
N ALA A 450 19.73 9.92 5.48
CA ALA A 450 19.77 10.81 4.33
C ALA A 450 20.00 10.02 3.04
N ALA A 451 21.02 9.15 3.02
CA ALA A 451 21.37 8.34 1.85
C ALA A 451 20.20 7.43 1.42
N ALA A 452 19.58 6.70 2.37
CA ALA A 452 18.43 5.84 2.08
C ALA A 452 17.25 6.62 1.51
N SER A 453 16.92 7.79 2.07
CA SER A 453 15.79 8.61 1.60
C SER A 453 16.08 9.24 0.23
N VAL A 454 17.31 9.69 -0.01
CA VAL A 454 17.72 10.26 -1.31
C VAL A 454 17.75 9.17 -2.37
N ALA A 455 18.31 7.98 -2.05
CA ALA A 455 18.32 6.83 -2.96
C ALA A 455 16.88 6.41 -3.34
N ALA A 456 15.98 6.32 -2.35
CA ALA A 456 14.56 6.04 -2.61
C ALA A 456 13.93 7.08 -3.54
N ALA A 457 14.15 8.37 -3.28
CA ALA A 457 13.59 9.44 -4.10
C ALA A 457 14.14 9.41 -5.53
N ALA A 458 15.46 9.27 -5.68
CA ALA A 458 16.11 9.25 -6.99
C ALA A 458 15.65 8.06 -7.84
N PHE A 459 15.61 6.86 -7.24
CA PHE A 459 15.17 5.66 -7.94
C PHE A 459 13.70 5.73 -8.33
N LEU A 460 12.82 6.21 -7.43
CA LEU A 460 11.40 6.40 -7.74
C LEU A 460 11.16 7.45 -8.83
N ILE A 461 11.91 8.55 -8.84
CA ILE A 461 11.83 9.55 -9.92
C ILE A 461 12.23 8.91 -11.25
N LEU A 462 13.33 8.16 -11.26
CA LEU A 462 13.75 7.42 -12.46
C LEU A 462 12.66 6.45 -12.93
N MET A 463 12.05 5.69 -12.00
CA MET A 463 10.95 4.76 -12.32
C MET A 463 9.72 5.49 -12.88
N VAL A 464 9.30 6.60 -12.27
CA VAL A 464 8.15 7.39 -12.76
C VAL A 464 8.44 7.93 -14.16
N THR A 465 9.61 8.49 -14.41
CA THR A 465 9.96 9.04 -15.73
C THR A 465 10.05 7.95 -16.79
N ALA A 466 10.65 6.81 -16.48
CA ALA A 466 10.73 5.68 -17.40
C ALA A 466 9.34 5.07 -17.66
N TYR A 467 8.52 4.87 -16.63
CA TYR A 467 7.16 4.36 -16.81
C TYR A 467 6.31 5.28 -17.69
N VAL A 468 6.38 6.60 -17.45
CA VAL A 468 5.70 7.59 -18.30
C VAL A 468 6.20 7.49 -19.75
N GLY A 469 7.51 7.42 -19.96
CA GLY A 469 8.10 7.25 -21.28
C GLY A 469 7.63 5.98 -21.99
N MET A 470 7.63 4.84 -21.29
CA MET A 470 7.15 3.55 -21.82
C MET A 470 5.67 3.59 -22.20
N GLN A 471 4.81 4.15 -21.34
CA GLN A 471 3.37 4.25 -21.60
C GLN A 471 3.06 5.17 -22.79
N LEU A 472 3.77 6.28 -22.94
CA LEU A 472 3.59 7.19 -24.07
C LEU A 472 4.10 6.58 -25.38
N SER A 473 5.25 5.88 -25.36
CA SER A 473 5.80 5.21 -26.56
C SER A 473 4.93 4.04 -27.03
N ALA A 474 4.27 3.34 -26.07
CA ALA A 474 3.33 2.26 -26.37
C ALA A 474 1.92 2.73 -26.80
N GLY A 475 1.66 4.04 -26.84
CA GLY A 475 0.32 4.59 -27.13
C GLY A 475 -0.69 4.44 -25.97
N ASN A 476 -0.27 3.93 -24.82
CA ASN A 476 -1.13 3.64 -23.66
C ASN A 476 -1.13 4.78 -22.62
N GLY A 477 -1.07 6.03 -23.07
CA GLY A 477 -0.89 7.22 -22.21
C GLY A 477 -2.06 7.56 -21.29
N LEU A 478 -3.18 6.83 -21.29
CA LEU A 478 -4.39 7.21 -20.52
C LEU A 478 -4.13 7.31 -19.00
N ALA A 479 -3.40 6.38 -18.40
CA ALA A 479 -3.04 6.43 -16.98
C ALA A 479 -2.20 7.67 -16.65
N VAL A 480 -1.27 8.04 -17.55
CA VAL A 480 -0.43 9.24 -17.41
C VAL A 480 -1.28 10.52 -17.51
N LEU A 481 -2.22 10.56 -18.47
CA LEU A 481 -3.14 11.69 -18.65
C LEU A 481 -4.05 11.88 -17.43
N ILE A 482 -4.56 10.79 -16.84
CA ILE A 482 -5.37 10.84 -15.61
C ILE A 482 -4.52 11.41 -14.46
N LEU A 483 -3.29 10.91 -14.26
CA LEU A 483 -2.41 11.46 -13.22
C LEU A 483 -2.12 12.94 -13.45
N ALA A 484 -1.73 13.33 -14.66
CA ALA A 484 -1.43 14.71 -14.99
C ALA A 484 -2.65 15.62 -14.79
N GLY A 485 -3.83 15.17 -15.22
CA GLY A 485 -5.09 15.87 -15.03
C GLY A 485 -5.44 16.07 -13.55
N VAL A 486 -5.34 15.01 -12.74
CA VAL A 486 -5.61 15.10 -11.29
C VAL A 486 -4.62 16.00 -10.59
N LEU A 487 -3.32 15.92 -10.89
CA LEU A 487 -2.31 16.78 -10.27
C LEU A 487 -2.45 18.25 -10.73
N SER A 488 -2.80 18.50 -11.99
CA SER A 488 -3.07 19.85 -12.49
C SER A 488 -4.31 20.45 -11.82
N LEU A 489 -5.39 19.69 -11.72
CA LEU A 489 -6.61 20.11 -11.02
C LEU A 489 -6.33 20.38 -9.53
N ALA A 490 -5.54 19.51 -8.90
CA ALA A 490 -5.11 19.69 -7.50
C ALA A 490 -4.28 20.97 -7.34
N ALA A 491 -3.35 21.27 -8.26
CA ALA A 491 -2.53 22.49 -8.22
C ALA A 491 -3.38 23.75 -8.40
N VAL A 492 -4.34 23.75 -9.33
CA VAL A 492 -5.29 24.85 -9.52
C VAL A 492 -6.15 25.04 -8.27
N TYR A 493 -6.74 23.95 -7.76
CA TYR A 493 -7.56 24.00 -6.54
C TYR A 493 -6.76 24.53 -5.34
N PHE A 494 -5.53 24.06 -5.15
CA PHE A 494 -4.66 24.54 -4.08
C PHE A 494 -4.33 26.02 -4.23
N SER A 495 -4.07 26.50 -5.44
CA SER A 495 -3.80 27.91 -5.73
C SER A 495 -5.01 28.80 -5.38
N LEU A 496 -6.22 28.36 -5.72
CA LEU A 496 -7.46 29.03 -5.33
C LEU A 496 -7.68 29.00 -3.81
N LEU A 497 -7.42 27.84 -3.17
CA LEU A 497 -7.52 27.68 -1.72
C LEU A 497 -6.56 28.64 -1.00
N ARG A 498 -5.32 28.73 -1.48
CA ARG A 498 -4.30 29.65 -0.93
C ARG A 498 -4.71 31.11 -1.04
N ARG A 499 -5.33 31.51 -2.16
CA ARG A 499 -5.81 32.89 -2.37
C ARG A 499 -7.02 33.24 -1.49
N HIS A 500 -8.02 32.34 -1.45
CA HIS A 500 -9.29 32.65 -0.80
C HIS A 500 -9.36 32.24 0.67
N ARG A 501 -8.57 31.23 1.11
CA ARG A 501 -8.65 30.67 2.47
C ARG A 501 -7.27 30.29 3.04
N PRO A 502 -6.34 31.25 3.21
CA PRO A 502 -4.96 30.99 3.61
C PRO A 502 -4.84 30.26 4.97
N LYS A 503 -5.76 30.49 5.91
CA LYS A 503 -5.80 29.81 7.22
C LYS A 503 -5.99 28.30 7.11
N ARG A 504 -6.67 27.81 6.06
CA ARG A 504 -6.85 26.36 5.85
C ARG A 504 -5.59 25.72 5.29
N VAL A 505 -4.83 26.43 4.48
CA VAL A 505 -3.54 25.95 3.96
C VAL A 505 -2.54 25.76 5.10
N GLN A 506 -2.58 26.61 6.14
CA GLN A 506 -1.73 26.50 7.33
C GLN A 506 -2.11 25.30 8.22
N ALA A 507 -3.33 24.75 8.07
CA ALA A 507 -3.79 23.59 8.83
C ALA A 507 -3.41 22.25 8.19
N ILE A 508 -2.73 22.23 7.04
CA ILE A 508 -2.29 21.01 6.36
C ILE A 508 -1.26 20.28 7.21
N GLY A 509 -1.45 18.96 7.37
CA GLY A 509 -0.51 18.09 8.07
C GLY A 509 -0.79 17.94 9.56
N VAL A 510 -2.04 18.04 9.98
CA VAL A 510 -2.44 17.74 11.37
C VAL A 510 -2.15 16.26 11.69
N PHE A 511 -1.53 16.04 12.82
CA PHE A 511 -1.25 14.69 13.35
C PHE A 511 -1.69 14.59 14.81
N ASP A 512 -1.82 13.34 15.29
CA ASP A 512 -2.16 13.06 16.68
C ASP A 512 -0.91 13.19 17.54
N ALA A 513 -0.82 14.26 18.31
CA ALA A 513 0.21 14.42 19.32
C ALA A 513 -0.23 13.69 20.61
N THR A 514 0.74 13.20 21.37
CA THR A 514 0.49 12.62 22.69
C THR A 514 -0.25 13.64 23.55
N SER A 515 -1.46 13.33 23.97
CA SER A 515 -2.26 14.17 24.87
C SER A 515 -1.94 13.82 26.33
N SER A 516 -2.27 14.71 27.27
CA SER A 516 -2.16 14.43 28.70
C SER A 516 -2.98 13.19 29.11
N GLU A 517 -4.09 12.91 28.44
CA GLU A 517 -4.89 11.70 28.66
C GLU A 517 -4.13 10.41 28.28
N ASP A 518 -3.29 10.43 27.25
CA ASP A 518 -2.48 9.27 26.85
C ASP A 518 -1.39 8.96 27.89
N VAL A 519 -0.86 9.98 28.56
CA VAL A 519 0.15 9.83 29.62
C VAL A 519 -0.48 9.29 30.90
N LEU A 520 -1.68 9.74 31.24
CA LEU A 520 -2.41 9.29 32.43
C LEU A 520 -2.94 7.86 32.30
N GLN A 521 -3.32 7.43 31.07
CA GLN A 521 -3.75 6.05 30.82
C GLN A 521 -2.60 5.03 30.78
N SER A 522 -1.36 5.48 30.61
CA SER A 522 -0.16 4.63 30.65
C SER A 522 0.43 4.47 32.06
N ALA A 523 -0.03 5.23 33.03
CA ALA A 523 0.32 4.99 34.44
C ALA A 523 -0.32 3.66 34.87
N PRO A 524 0.44 2.71 35.46
CA PRO A 524 -0.14 1.51 36.05
C PRO A 524 -1.21 1.94 37.07
N ALA A 525 -2.42 1.36 36.98
CA ALA A 525 -3.45 1.59 37.95
C ALA A 525 -2.86 1.31 39.34
N ALA A 526 -2.93 2.30 40.24
CA ALA A 526 -2.47 2.11 41.60
C ALA A 526 -3.19 0.88 42.19
N PRO A 527 -2.46 -0.09 42.76
CA PRO A 527 -3.10 -1.26 43.36
C PRO A 527 -3.95 -0.77 44.53
N GLY A 528 -5.29 -0.79 44.39
CA GLY A 528 -6.18 -0.47 45.49
C GLY A 528 -7.46 0.32 45.17
N ALA A 529 -7.70 0.80 43.94
CA ALA A 529 -8.96 1.44 43.62
C ALA A 529 -10.00 0.39 43.19
N SER A 530 -10.62 -0.29 44.17
CA SER A 530 -11.85 -1.04 43.96
C SER A 530 -12.96 -0.07 43.56
N ARG A 531 -13.62 -0.36 42.41
CA ARG A 531 -14.86 0.31 42.01
C ARG A 531 -15.94 -0.07 43.03
N THR A 532 -16.35 0.86 43.86
CA THR A 532 -17.64 0.86 44.52
C THR A 532 -18.69 1.42 43.58
#